data_d9d5cad90adcc1a86d43d2c4bc9eb1c4
#
_entry.id   d9d5cad90adcc1a86d43d2c4bc9eb1c4
#
_cell.length_a   1.000
_cell.length_b   1.000
_cell.length_c   1.000
_cell.angle_alpha   90.00
_cell.angle_beta   90.00
_cell.angle_gamma   90.00
#
_symmetry.space_group_name_H-M   'P 1'
#
loop_
_entity.id
_entity.type
_entity.pdbx_description
1 polymer ?
#
loop_
_entity_poly.entity_id
_entity_poly.type
_entity_poly.pdbx_seq_one_letter_code
_entity_poly.pdbx_strand_id
1 'polypeptide(L)'
;MIKTISLSLASVVLSTTSYANTQEKFDLYVNALKQEAQQKGYEQSLIDEAFATAKFKKKVIKADKNQPEVVETLETYLPKRVPQWKIDRARKLYKKHQVELEKIAQEFGVQARFIVALWGLESNFGRIQGGYSVISSLVTLAFDGRREALYKRQLWAALDILKNGHISLEKFKGSWAGAMGQTQFMPTSFNAYAVDYDKDGRKDIWTTELDAFASIANYLKQAGWNDDLTWGRQVKLPEGLNSEYVLKRGTKTRKQWLEYWKDSERSLAKWQSLGLRKADGTNLPLVDITAALVMPDDINGRMYLAYDNYKALMHWNRSYYFATSVGYLSDRIAYPKI
;
A
#
# COMPACT_ATOMS: atom_id res chain seq x y z
N MET A 1 23.24 33.35 -51.94
CA MET A 1 23.99 32.81 -50.79
C MET A 1 23.10 31.81 -50.10
N ILE A 2 23.31 30.54 -50.39
CA ILE A 2 22.57 29.40 -49.85
C ILE A 2 23.35 28.93 -48.62
N LYS A 3 22.78 28.93 -47.42
CA LYS A 3 23.32 28.21 -46.29
C LYS A 3 22.32 27.16 -45.85
N THR A 4 22.77 25.98 -46.00
CA THR A 4 22.21 24.66 -45.89
C THR A 4 21.69 24.32 -44.51
N ILE A 5 20.51 23.78 -44.49
CA ILE A 5 19.88 23.03 -43.37
C ILE A 5 20.51 21.62 -43.37
N SER A 6 21.27 21.31 -42.34
CA SER A 6 21.80 19.94 -42.11
C SER A 6 22.00 19.69 -40.64
N LEU A 7 20.90 19.62 -39.83
CA LEU A 7 21.03 19.28 -38.41
C LEU A 7 19.81 18.54 -37.81
N SER A 8 19.11 17.71 -38.58
CA SER A 8 17.96 16.98 -38.03
C SER A 8 17.95 15.47 -38.23
N LEU A 9 18.88 14.89 -38.98
CA LEU A 9 18.90 13.42 -39.19
C LEU A 9 19.73 12.63 -38.15
N ALA A 10 20.77 13.23 -37.58
CA ALA A 10 21.66 12.50 -36.66
C ALA A 10 21.01 12.19 -35.30
N SER A 11 20.12 13.06 -34.77
CA SER A 11 19.46 12.83 -33.48
C SER A 11 18.35 11.79 -33.52
N VAL A 12 17.70 11.58 -34.64
CA VAL A 12 16.66 10.57 -34.85
C VAL A 12 17.27 9.18 -34.99
N VAL A 13 18.39 9.05 -35.69
CA VAL A 13 19.09 7.77 -35.89
C VAL A 13 19.72 7.27 -34.58
N LEU A 14 20.30 8.15 -33.76
CA LEU A 14 20.87 7.79 -32.46
C LEU A 14 19.80 7.35 -31.44
N SER A 15 18.61 7.92 -31.48
CA SER A 15 17.51 7.51 -30.60
C SER A 15 16.89 6.19 -31.02
N THR A 16 16.82 5.87 -32.29
CA THR A 16 16.26 4.59 -32.78
C THR A 16 17.22 3.43 -32.57
N THR A 17 18.52 3.60 -32.75
CA THR A 17 19.52 2.56 -32.44
C THR A 17 19.63 2.25 -30.94
N SER A 18 19.55 3.24 -30.06
CA SER A 18 19.53 3.04 -28.61
C SER A 18 18.26 2.33 -28.14
N TYR A 19 17.12 2.61 -28.75
CA TYR A 19 15.85 1.95 -28.44
C TYR A 19 15.83 0.49 -28.94
N ALA A 20 16.30 0.24 -30.18
CA ALA A 20 16.42 -1.11 -30.71
C ALA A 20 17.31 -2.01 -29.82
N ASN A 21 18.45 -1.50 -29.35
CA ASN A 21 19.34 -2.22 -28.45
C ASN A 21 18.66 -2.50 -27.07
N THR A 22 17.83 -1.60 -26.57
CA THR A 22 17.10 -1.80 -25.31
C THR A 22 15.99 -2.84 -25.46
N GLN A 23 15.27 -2.84 -26.60
CA GLN A 23 14.22 -3.83 -26.87
C GLN A 23 14.81 -5.22 -27.01
N GLU A 24 15.90 -5.39 -27.75
CA GLU A 24 16.59 -6.67 -27.91
C GLU A 24 17.07 -7.23 -26.55
N LYS A 25 17.66 -6.40 -25.70
CA LYS A 25 18.04 -6.80 -24.33
C LYS A 25 16.85 -7.20 -23.49
N PHE A 26 15.74 -6.50 -23.64
CA PHE A 26 14.50 -6.82 -22.94
C PHE A 26 13.95 -8.19 -23.41
N ASP A 27 13.97 -8.47 -24.70
CA ASP A 27 13.49 -9.74 -25.26
C ASP A 27 14.37 -10.92 -24.81
N LEU A 28 15.68 -10.74 -24.75
CA LEU A 28 16.61 -11.72 -24.18
C LEU A 28 16.32 -11.96 -22.70
N TYR A 29 16.04 -10.90 -21.93
CA TYR A 29 15.67 -11.01 -20.53
C TYR A 29 14.34 -11.75 -20.34
N VAL A 30 13.34 -11.47 -21.16
CA VAL A 30 12.05 -12.20 -21.16
C VAL A 30 12.28 -13.69 -21.45
N ASN A 31 13.15 -14.04 -22.39
CA ASN A 31 13.48 -15.45 -22.69
C ASN A 31 14.16 -16.13 -21.50
N ALA A 32 15.06 -15.43 -20.79
CA ALA A 32 15.66 -15.96 -19.57
C ALA A 32 14.61 -16.18 -18.47
N LEU A 33 13.64 -15.25 -18.30
CA LEU A 33 12.53 -15.42 -17.35
C LEU A 33 11.61 -16.60 -17.71
N LYS A 34 11.36 -16.87 -19.01
CA LYS A 34 10.60 -18.04 -19.46
C LYS A 34 11.29 -19.35 -19.06
N GLN A 35 12.61 -19.43 -19.26
CA GLN A 35 13.40 -20.59 -18.84
C GLN A 35 13.37 -20.77 -17.30
N GLU A 36 13.50 -19.68 -16.56
CA GLU A 36 13.39 -19.74 -15.10
C GLU A 36 11.99 -20.17 -14.65
N ALA A 37 10.92 -19.73 -15.33
CA ALA A 37 9.55 -20.16 -15.06
C ALA A 37 9.39 -21.68 -15.30
N GLN A 38 9.95 -22.23 -16.39
CA GLN A 38 9.97 -23.67 -16.62
C GLN A 38 10.68 -24.43 -15.50
N GLN A 39 11.85 -23.96 -15.08
CA GLN A 39 12.60 -24.56 -13.97
C GLN A 39 11.82 -24.53 -12.64
N LYS A 40 10.93 -23.55 -12.47
CA LYS A 40 10.01 -23.45 -11.32
C LYS A 40 8.76 -24.32 -11.45
N GLY A 41 8.60 -25.04 -12.56
CA GLY A 41 7.48 -25.97 -12.76
C GLY A 41 6.18 -25.31 -13.23
N TYR A 42 6.24 -24.12 -13.82
CA TYR A 42 5.07 -23.55 -14.51
C TYR A 42 4.83 -24.26 -15.85
N GLU A 43 3.56 -24.46 -16.18
CA GLU A 43 3.18 -25.07 -17.45
C GLU A 43 3.54 -24.17 -18.65
N GLN A 44 3.97 -24.79 -19.75
CA GLN A 44 4.42 -24.08 -20.94
C GLN A 44 3.33 -23.15 -21.50
N SER A 45 2.07 -23.58 -21.51
CA SER A 45 0.92 -22.81 -21.96
C SER A 45 0.78 -21.50 -21.19
N LEU A 46 0.88 -21.55 -19.86
CA LEU A 46 0.82 -20.37 -19.00
C LEU A 46 2.02 -19.42 -19.25
N ILE A 47 3.22 -20.00 -19.40
CA ILE A 47 4.43 -19.23 -19.70
C ILE A 47 4.25 -18.49 -21.02
N ASP A 48 3.84 -19.17 -22.07
CA ASP A 48 3.69 -18.58 -23.39
C ASP A 48 2.60 -17.51 -23.40
N GLU A 49 1.46 -17.75 -22.78
CA GLU A 49 0.36 -16.79 -22.67
C GLU A 49 0.78 -15.54 -21.88
N ALA A 50 1.33 -15.71 -20.68
CA ALA A 50 1.69 -14.61 -19.80
C ALA A 50 2.79 -13.74 -20.40
N PHE A 51 3.87 -14.36 -20.93
CA PHE A 51 5.00 -13.62 -21.44
C PHE A 51 4.78 -13.09 -22.88
N ALA A 52 3.83 -13.61 -23.66
CA ALA A 52 3.43 -12.98 -24.93
C ALA A 52 2.91 -11.55 -24.76
N THR A 53 2.35 -11.25 -23.57
CA THR A 53 1.87 -9.89 -23.25
C THR A 53 2.95 -8.98 -22.64
N ALA A 54 4.14 -9.53 -22.32
CA ALA A 54 5.22 -8.77 -21.70
C ALA A 54 5.80 -7.75 -22.70
N LYS A 55 5.59 -6.47 -22.42
CA LYS A 55 6.07 -5.35 -23.24
C LYS A 55 6.90 -4.41 -22.37
N PHE A 56 8.04 -3.99 -22.90
CA PHE A 56 8.86 -2.97 -22.26
C PHE A 56 8.09 -1.66 -22.08
N LYS A 57 8.02 -1.14 -20.86
CA LYS A 57 7.24 0.06 -20.49
C LYS A 57 8.15 1.14 -19.90
N LYS A 58 8.79 1.95 -20.76
CA LYS A 58 9.65 3.08 -20.34
C LYS A 58 8.96 3.99 -19.31
N LYS A 59 7.63 4.20 -19.42
CA LYS A 59 6.85 4.99 -18.46
C LYS A 59 6.86 4.39 -17.05
N VAL A 60 6.91 3.07 -16.93
CA VAL A 60 6.98 2.35 -15.64
C VAL A 60 8.30 2.65 -14.94
N ILE A 61 9.42 2.54 -15.66
CA ILE A 61 10.75 2.90 -15.13
C ILE A 61 10.79 4.38 -14.71
N LYS A 62 10.25 5.27 -15.55
CA LYS A 62 10.19 6.70 -15.24
C LYS A 62 9.37 6.95 -13.94
N ALA A 63 8.23 6.30 -13.79
CA ALA A 63 7.40 6.41 -12.58
C ALA A 63 8.13 5.90 -11.32
N ASP A 64 8.89 4.80 -11.46
CA ASP A 64 9.68 4.23 -10.37
C ASP A 64 10.89 5.10 -9.96
N LYS A 65 11.52 5.78 -10.91
CA LYS A 65 12.64 6.70 -10.64
C LYS A 65 12.19 8.08 -10.14
N ASN A 66 11.03 8.53 -10.60
CA ASN A 66 10.45 9.84 -10.28
C ASN A 66 9.38 9.73 -9.18
N GLN A 67 9.55 8.86 -8.19
CA GLN A 67 8.77 9.00 -6.96
C GLN A 67 9.25 10.29 -6.31
N PRO A 68 8.47 11.38 -6.34
CA PRO A 68 8.92 12.63 -5.77
C PRO A 68 9.13 12.40 -4.27
N GLU A 69 10.32 12.65 -3.77
CA GLU A 69 10.52 13.04 -2.38
C GLU A 69 9.86 14.42 -2.22
N VAL A 70 8.52 14.42 -2.26
CA VAL A 70 7.79 15.64 -1.95
C VAL A 70 7.97 15.83 -0.46
N VAL A 71 8.67 16.89 -0.10
CA VAL A 71 8.70 17.43 1.27
C VAL A 71 7.31 18.03 1.53
N GLU A 72 6.35 17.14 1.78
CA GLU A 72 4.97 17.50 2.09
C GLU A 72 4.76 17.29 3.58
N THR A 73 4.09 18.22 4.25
CA THR A 73 3.70 18.05 5.65
C THR A 73 2.37 17.31 5.73
N LEU A 74 2.07 16.69 6.88
CA LEU A 74 0.79 16.02 7.10
C LEU A 74 -0.39 16.99 6.95
N GLU A 75 -0.18 18.27 7.29
CA GLU A 75 -1.19 19.35 7.14
C GLU A 75 -1.59 19.58 5.68
N THR A 76 -0.67 19.41 4.74
CA THR A 76 -0.95 19.55 3.31
C THR A 76 -1.35 18.21 2.69
N TYR A 77 -0.85 17.09 3.21
CA TYR A 77 -1.12 15.74 2.72
C TYR A 77 -2.54 15.26 3.03
N LEU A 78 -2.99 15.40 4.30
CA LEU A 78 -4.29 14.91 4.74
C LEU A 78 -5.46 15.47 3.95
N PRO A 79 -5.60 16.80 3.73
CA PRO A 79 -6.72 17.35 2.95
C PRO A 79 -6.77 16.85 1.51
N LYS A 80 -5.60 16.56 0.91
CA LYS A 80 -5.53 16.01 -0.46
C LYS A 80 -5.93 14.54 -0.49
N ARG A 81 -5.54 13.74 0.51
CA ARG A 81 -5.82 12.31 0.57
C ARG A 81 -7.18 11.99 1.15
N VAL A 82 -7.66 12.79 2.10
CA VAL A 82 -8.93 12.63 2.80
C VAL A 82 -9.76 13.94 2.73
N PRO A 83 -10.10 14.42 1.52
CA PRO A 83 -11.00 15.56 1.36
C PRO A 83 -12.42 15.22 1.84
N GLN A 84 -13.24 16.24 2.14
CA GLN A 84 -14.59 16.06 2.69
C GLN A 84 -15.46 15.13 1.84
N TRP A 85 -15.43 15.26 0.51
CA TRP A 85 -16.21 14.37 -0.38
C TRP A 85 -15.86 12.89 -0.22
N LYS A 86 -14.59 12.57 0.12
CA LYS A 86 -14.16 11.19 0.38
C LYS A 86 -14.72 10.66 1.70
N ILE A 87 -14.77 11.52 2.73
CA ILE A 87 -15.41 11.19 4.02
C ILE A 87 -16.90 10.91 3.82
N ASP A 88 -17.60 11.77 3.10
CA ASP A 88 -19.03 11.62 2.84
C ASP A 88 -19.32 10.35 2.03
N ARG A 89 -18.49 10.07 1.03
CA ARG A 89 -18.57 8.84 0.26
C ARG A 89 -18.28 7.60 1.12
N ALA A 90 -17.28 7.65 1.98
CA ALA A 90 -16.94 6.56 2.88
C ALA A 90 -18.12 6.23 3.82
N ARG A 91 -18.75 7.24 4.41
CA ARG A 91 -19.95 7.08 5.26
C ARG A 91 -21.11 6.47 4.49
N LYS A 92 -21.37 6.97 3.27
CA LYS A 92 -22.42 6.43 2.40
C LYS A 92 -22.18 4.96 2.06
N LEU A 93 -20.95 4.59 1.71
CA LEU A 93 -20.60 3.21 1.36
C LEU A 93 -20.58 2.31 2.59
N TYR A 94 -20.08 2.79 3.72
CA TYR A 94 -20.18 2.07 4.98
C TYR A 94 -21.62 1.70 5.30
N LYS A 95 -22.55 2.66 5.21
CA LYS A 95 -23.99 2.41 5.42
C LYS A 95 -24.57 1.45 4.38
N LYS A 96 -24.18 1.59 3.10
CA LYS A 96 -24.66 0.72 2.01
C LYS A 96 -24.31 -0.74 2.23
N HIS A 97 -23.09 -1.02 2.70
CA HIS A 97 -22.55 -2.38 2.88
C HIS A 97 -22.50 -2.78 4.37
N GLN A 98 -23.31 -2.14 5.22
CA GLN A 98 -23.19 -2.29 6.68
C GLN A 98 -23.32 -3.75 7.11
N VAL A 99 -24.30 -4.48 6.58
CA VAL A 99 -24.57 -5.87 6.99
C VAL A 99 -23.40 -6.79 6.66
N GLU A 100 -22.86 -6.67 5.46
CA GLU A 100 -21.73 -7.48 5.00
C GLU A 100 -20.44 -7.09 5.74
N LEU A 101 -20.21 -5.80 5.90
CA LEU A 101 -19.04 -5.27 6.61
C LEU A 101 -19.02 -5.67 8.08
N GLU A 102 -20.17 -5.68 8.76
CA GLU A 102 -20.27 -6.09 10.16
C GLU A 102 -20.03 -7.61 10.32
N LYS A 103 -20.53 -8.44 9.40
CA LYS A 103 -20.24 -9.88 9.37
C LYS A 103 -18.74 -10.13 9.20
N ILE A 104 -18.12 -9.48 8.22
CA ILE A 104 -16.68 -9.61 7.96
C ILE A 104 -15.88 -9.07 9.16
N ALA A 105 -16.29 -7.94 9.74
CA ALA A 105 -15.66 -7.37 10.91
C ALA A 105 -15.65 -8.35 12.09
N GLN A 106 -16.79 -8.99 12.36
CA GLN A 106 -16.92 -9.99 13.43
C GLN A 106 -16.07 -11.24 13.15
N GLU A 107 -16.06 -11.75 11.92
CA GLU A 107 -15.33 -12.96 11.54
C GLU A 107 -13.81 -12.79 11.62
N PHE A 108 -13.33 -11.61 11.19
CA PHE A 108 -11.89 -11.34 11.15
C PHE A 108 -11.37 -10.59 12.37
N GLY A 109 -12.24 -10.09 13.27
CA GLY A 109 -11.82 -9.25 14.40
C GLY A 109 -11.22 -7.92 13.96
N VAL A 110 -11.86 -7.23 12.98
CA VAL A 110 -11.37 -5.96 12.42
C VAL A 110 -12.54 -5.01 12.27
N GLN A 111 -12.51 -3.87 12.94
CA GLN A 111 -13.63 -2.92 12.83
C GLN A 111 -13.86 -2.48 11.37
N ALA A 112 -15.08 -2.58 10.91
CA ALA A 112 -15.52 -2.31 9.54
C ALA A 112 -15.08 -0.94 9.01
N ARG A 113 -15.00 0.08 9.86
CA ARG A 113 -14.54 1.43 9.50
C ARG A 113 -13.11 1.47 8.94
N PHE A 114 -12.21 0.56 9.39
CA PHE A 114 -10.85 0.47 8.85
C PHE A 114 -10.81 -0.23 7.50
N ILE A 115 -11.67 -1.22 7.29
CA ILE A 115 -11.84 -1.87 5.99
C ILE A 115 -12.23 -0.83 4.93
N VAL A 116 -13.26 -0.02 5.24
CA VAL A 116 -13.72 1.04 4.33
C VAL A 116 -12.68 2.15 4.15
N ALA A 117 -11.94 2.50 5.21
CA ALA A 117 -10.89 3.51 5.12
C ALA A 117 -9.75 3.08 4.19
N LEU A 118 -9.27 1.85 4.32
CA LEU A 118 -8.25 1.28 3.42
C LEU A 118 -8.76 1.20 1.99
N TRP A 119 -9.96 0.65 1.76
CA TRP A 119 -10.59 0.62 0.44
C TRP A 119 -10.67 2.00 -0.22
N GLY A 120 -11.04 3.02 0.58
CA GLY A 120 -11.11 4.40 0.12
C GLY A 120 -9.76 5.02 -0.22
N LEU A 121 -8.71 4.72 0.53
CA LEU A 121 -7.38 5.29 0.32
C LEU A 121 -6.61 4.58 -0.78
N GLU A 122 -6.76 3.26 -0.92
CA GLU A 122 -6.04 2.47 -1.92
C GLU A 122 -6.60 2.67 -3.32
N SER A 123 -7.91 2.54 -3.49
CA SER A 123 -8.51 2.49 -4.82
C SER A 123 -9.64 3.50 -5.05
N ASN A 124 -9.82 4.46 -4.13
CA ASN A 124 -10.97 5.34 -4.15
C ASN A 124 -12.30 4.55 -4.21
N PHE A 125 -12.43 3.58 -3.33
CA PHE A 125 -13.58 2.67 -3.23
C PHE A 125 -13.78 1.87 -4.53
N GLY A 126 -12.74 1.21 -4.99
CA GLY A 126 -12.74 0.35 -6.18
C GLY A 126 -12.72 1.08 -7.52
N ARG A 127 -12.79 2.43 -7.55
CA ARG A 127 -12.88 3.22 -8.80
C ARG A 127 -11.55 3.38 -9.53
N ILE A 128 -10.44 3.31 -8.82
CA ILE A 128 -9.09 3.52 -9.36
C ILE A 128 -8.23 2.32 -8.98
N GLN A 129 -8.12 1.37 -9.89
CA GLN A 129 -7.36 0.13 -9.68
C GLN A 129 -6.07 0.06 -10.51
N GLY A 130 -5.84 1.05 -11.38
CA GLY A 130 -4.76 1.06 -12.34
C GLY A 130 -5.14 0.41 -13.68
N GLY A 131 -4.38 0.74 -14.73
CA GLY A 131 -4.63 0.26 -16.10
C GLY A 131 -3.40 -0.38 -16.75
N TYR A 132 -2.34 -0.61 -15.99
CA TYR A 132 -1.13 -1.26 -16.50
C TYR A 132 -1.28 -2.78 -16.45
N SER A 133 -0.79 -3.50 -17.48
CA SER A 133 -0.62 -4.95 -17.37
C SER A 133 0.34 -5.25 -16.23
N VAL A 134 -0.10 -6.08 -15.26
CA VAL A 134 0.72 -6.47 -14.10
C VAL A 134 1.98 -7.19 -14.57
N ILE A 135 1.87 -8.14 -15.49
CA ILE A 135 3.02 -8.88 -16.04
C ILE A 135 4.02 -7.92 -16.70
N SER A 136 3.57 -7.05 -17.63
CA SER A 136 4.47 -6.09 -18.29
C SER A 136 5.16 -5.15 -17.32
N SER A 137 4.45 -4.70 -16.27
CA SER A 137 5.01 -3.82 -15.26
C SER A 137 6.10 -4.51 -14.44
N LEU A 138 5.82 -5.72 -13.95
CA LEU A 138 6.76 -6.48 -13.12
C LEU A 138 8.00 -6.91 -13.92
N VAL A 139 7.83 -7.40 -15.16
CA VAL A 139 8.95 -7.74 -16.05
C VAL A 139 9.80 -6.51 -16.34
N THR A 140 9.18 -5.36 -16.65
CA THR A 140 9.91 -4.11 -16.90
C THR A 140 10.73 -3.65 -15.69
N LEU A 141 10.15 -3.73 -14.49
CA LEU A 141 10.81 -3.31 -13.25
C LEU A 141 11.91 -4.29 -12.83
N ALA A 142 11.74 -5.58 -13.09
CA ALA A 142 12.80 -6.58 -12.91
C ALA A 142 13.96 -6.31 -13.89
N PHE A 143 13.67 -6.05 -15.16
CA PHE A 143 14.66 -5.72 -16.18
C PHE A 143 15.47 -4.44 -15.88
N ASP A 144 14.88 -3.41 -15.22
CA ASP A 144 15.61 -2.20 -14.79
C ASP A 144 16.75 -2.51 -13.80
N GLY A 145 16.74 -3.67 -13.14
CA GLY A 145 17.82 -4.24 -12.33
C GLY A 145 17.91 -3.69 -10.90
N ARG A 146 17.45 -2.47 -10.61
CA ARG A 146 17.60 -1.84 -9.27
C ARG A 146 16.98 -2.65 -8.14
N ARG A 147 15.88 -3.34 -8.39
CA ARG A 147 15.14 -4.17 -7.45
C ARG A 147 14.71 -5.49 -8.10
N GLU A 148 15.58 -6.07 -8.95
CA GLU A 148 15.27 -7.26 -9.73
C GLU A 148 14.70 -8.40 -8.91
N ALA A 149 15.38 -8.80 -7.84
CA ALA A 149 14.95 -9.91 -6.99
C ALA A 149 13.55 -9.66 -6.37
N LEU A 150 13.22 -8.42 -6.02
CA LEU A 150 11.90 -8.06 -5.53
C LEU A 150 10.84 -8.28 -6.61
N TYR A 151 11.05 -7.72 -7.81
CA TYR A 151 10.05 -7.77 -8.87
C TYR A 151 9.93 -9.15 -9.51
N LYS A 152 11.00 -9.96 -9.58
CA LYS A 152 10.93 -11.38 -9.94
C LYS A 152 10.06 -12.16 -8.96
N ARG A 153 10.22 -11.96 -7.64
CA ARG A 153 9.34 -12.59 -6.65
C ARG A 153 7.87 -12.20 -6.85
N GLN A 154 7.59 -10.93 -7.16
CA GLN A 154 6.22 -10.51 -7.48
C GLN A 154 5.72 -11.13 -8.79
N LEU A 155 6.58 -11.29 -9.79
CA LEU A 155 6.23 -11.92 -11.07
C LEU A 155 5.84 -13.39 -10.89
N TRP A 156 6.60 -14.15 -10.09
CA TRP A 156 6.26 -15.55 -9.80
C TRP A 156 4.92 -15.65 -9.06
N ALA A 157 4.71 -14.81 -8.07
CA ALA A 157 3.42 -14.74 -7.39
C ALA A 157 2.26 -14.33 -8.34
N ALA A 158 2.53 -13.48 -9.33
CA ALA A 158 1.54 -13.12 -10.35
C ALA A 158 1.21 -14.28 -11.28
N LEU A 159 2.18 -15.13 -11.62
CA LEU A 159 1.93 -16.37 -12.38
C LEU A 159 1.09 -17.37 -11.56
N ASP A 160 1.31 -17.45 -10.24
CA ASP A 160 0.47 -18.29 -9.36
C ASP A 160 -1.00 -17.84 -9.37
N ILE A 161 -1.25 -16.52 -9.37
CA ILE A 161 -2.60 -15.96 -9.45
C ILE A 161 -3.30 -16.37 -10.75
N LEU A 162 -2.60 -16.31 -11.89
CA LEU A 162 -3.10 -16.74 -13.20
C LEU A 162 -3.31 -18.25 -13.24
N LYS A 163 -2.34 -19.04 -12.76
CA LYS A 163 -2.39 -20.51 -12.68
C LYS A 163 -3.62 -20.98 -11.91
N ASN A 164 -3.96 -20.31 -10.83
CA ASN A 164 -5.10 -20.65 -9.99
C ASN A 164 -6.44 -20.09 -10.52
N GLY A 165 -6.45 -19.41 -11.67
CA GLY A 165 -7.67 -18.96 -12.33
C GLY A 165 -8.39 -17.81 -11.63
N HIS A 166 -7.72 -17.09 -10.71
CA HIS A 166 -8.36 -16.00 -9.98
C HIS A 166 -8.69 -14.79 -10.85
N ILE A 167 -8.00 -14.62 -11.97
CA ILE A 167 -8.26 -13.58 -12.98
C ILE A 167 -7.73 -14.03 -14.34
N SER A 168 -8.39 -13.61 -15.43
CA SER A 168 -7.86 -13.81 -16.78
C SER A 168 -6.73 -12.83 -17.09
N LEU A 169 -5.77 -13.22 -17.91
CA LEU A 169 -4.63 -12.39 -18.30
C LEU A 169 -5.03 -11.03 -18.88
N GLU A 170 -6.12 -10.99 -19.69
CA GLU A 170 -6.64 -9.76 -20.29
C GLU A 170 -7.07 -8.75 -19.22
N LYS A 171 -7.70 -9.22 -18.14
CA LYS A 171 -8.19 -8.41 -17.01
C LYS A 171 -7.10 -8.14 -15.97
N PHE A 172 -5.94 -8.81 -16.06
CA PHE A 172 -4.87 -8.72 -15.06
C PHE A 172 -4.15 -7.37 -15.13
N LYS A 173 -4.85 -6.34 -14.67
CA LYS A 173 -4.37 -4.95 -14.65
C LYS A 173 -4.23 -4.45 -13.22
N GLY A 174 -3.35 -3.47 -13.06
CA GLY A 174 -3.05 -2.85 -11.77
C GLY A 174 -2.32 -1.53 -11.93
N SER A 175 -1.65 -1.09 -10.86
CA SER A 175 -0.79 0.08 -10.87
C SER A 175 0.46 -0.15 -11.74
N TRP A 176 1.20 0.91 -12.00
CA TRP A 176 2.49 0.84 -12.69
C TRP A 176 3.52 -0.05 -11.96
N ALA A 177 3.39 -0.21 -10.63
CA ALA A 177 4.26 -1.05 -9.80
C ALA A 177 3.76 -2.49 -9.63
N GLY A 178 2.59 -2.84 -10.19
CA GLY A 178 1.99 -4.16 -10.10
C GLY A 178 1.06 -4.36 -8.90
N ALA A 179 0.66 -3.30 -8.19
CA ALA A 179 -0.38 -3.38 -7.17
C ALA A 179 -1.76 -3.52 -7.83
N MET A 180 -2.64 -4.39 -7.29
CA MET A 180 -3.79 -4.95 -7.99
C MET A 180 -5.11 -4.72 -7.27
N GLY A 181 -6.16 -4.53 -8.07
CA GLY A 181 -7.54 -4.57 -7.63
C GLY A 181 -7.93 -3.45 -6.67
N GLN A 182 -9.04 -3.65 -6.00
CA GLN A 182 -9.60 -2.67 -5.05
C GLN A 182 -8.75 -2.51 -3.78
N THR A 183 -7.97 -3.54 -3.43
CA THR A 183 -7.09 -3.57 -2.26
C THR A 183 -5.70 -3.04 -2.53
N GLN A 184 -5.32 -2.85 -3.80
CA GLN A 184 -3.96 -2.53 -4.23
C GLN A 184 -2.89 -3.49 -3.65
N PHE A 185 -3.24 -4.77 -3.55
CA PHE A 185 -2.29 -5.79 -3.13
C PHE A 185 -1.19 -6.01 -4.17
N MET A 186 0.03 -6.14 -3.70
CA MET A 186 1.09 -6.76 -4.51
C MET A 186 0.81 -8.26 -4.69
N PRO A 187 1.27 -8.91 -5.77
CA PRO A 187 1.00 -10.34 -6.00
C PRO A 187 1.33 -11.25 -4.82
N THR A 188 2.44 -11.03 -4.12
CA THR A 188 2.76 -11.79 -2.92
C THR A 188 1.78 -11.56 -1.77
N SER A 189 1.26 -10.34 -1.63
CA SER A 189 0.24 -10.02 -0.63
C SER A 189 -1.10 -10.66 -1.00
N PHE A 190 -1.44 -10.70 -2.29
CA PHE A 190 -2.62 -11.42 -2.77
C PHE A 190 -2.56 -12.91 -2.38
N ASN A 191 -1.47 -13.59 -2.71
CA ASN A 191 -1.33 -15.02 -2.40
C ASN A 191 -1.39 -15.29 -0.89
N ALA A 192 -0.88 -14.38 -0.06
CA ALA A 192 -0.87 -14.52 1.38
C ALA A 192 -2.21 -14.18 2.05
N TYR A 193 -2.92 -13.16 1.57
CA TYR A 193 -4.01 -12.54 2.33
C TYR A 193 -5.37 -12.49 1.61
N ALA A 194 -5.41 -12.65 0.27
CA ALA A 194 -6.68 -12.58 -0.44
C ALA A 194 -7.62 -13.74 -0.05
N VAL A 195 -8.90 -13.43 0.07
CA VAL A 195 -9.97 -14.33 0.49
C VAL A 195 -11.01 -14.44 -0.61
N ASP A 196 -11.50 -15.62 -0.88
CA ASP A 196 -12.70 -15.94 -1.62
C ASP A 196 -13.86 -15.99 -0.60
N TYR A 197 -14.53 -14.85 -0.42
CA TYR A 197 -15.53 -14.70 0.64
C TYR A 197 -16.92 -15.13 0.21
N ASP A 198 -17.27 -14.92 -1.04
CA ASP A 198 -18.55 -15.38 -1.62
C ASP A 198 -18.51 -16.84 -2.07
N LYS A 199 -17.33 -17.50 -2.00
CA LYS A 199 -17.08 -18.92 -2.29
C LYS A 199 -17.40 -19.33 -3.73
N ASP A 200 -17.15 -18.41 -4.67
CA ASP A 200 -17.30 -18.68 -6.11
C ASP A 200 -16.10 -19.45 -6.72
N GLY A 201 -15.07 -19.75 -5.90
CA GLY A 201 -13.82 -20.42 -6.29
C GLY A 201 -12.72 -19.46 -6.69
N ARG A 202 -12.93 -18.15 -6.63
CA ARG A 202 -11.97 -17.11 -6.99
C ARG A 202 -11.81 -16.10 -5.88
N LYS A 203 -10.62 -15.58 -5.72
CA LYS A 203 -10.32 -14.44 -4.84
C LYS A 203 -10.38 -13.16 -5.67
N ASP A 204 -11.58 -12.69 -6.00
CA ASP A 204 -11.78 -11.57 -6.93
C ASP A 204 -11.73 -10.20 -6.22
N ILE A 205 -10.52 -9.73 -5.95
CA ILE A 205 -10.32 -8.38 -5.40
C ILE A 205 -10.54 -7.25 -6.43
N TRP A 206 -10.84 -7.57 -7.69
CA TRP A 206 -11.03 -6.56 -8.75
C TRP A 206 -12.48 -6.15 -8.90
N THR A 207 -13.42 -7.11 -8.91
CA THR A 207 -14.84 -6.87 -9.19
C THR A 207 -15.75 -7.21 -8.03
N THR A 208 -15.34 -8.07 -7.10
CA THR A 208 -16.13 -8.51 -5.95
C THR A 208 -15.78 -7.70 -4.69
N GLU A 209 -16.70 -6.83 -4.25
CA GLU A 209 -16.49 -5.98 -3.06
C GLU A 209 -16.33 -6.84 -1.77
N LEU A 210 -17.05 -7.97 -1.66
CA LEU A 210 -16.97 -8.86 -0.51
C LEU A 210 -15.57 -9.48 -0.35
N ASP A 211 -15.00 -9.95 -1.44
CA ASP A 211 -13.63 -10.49 -1.44
C ASP A 211 -12.62 -9.41 -1.09
N ALA A 212 -12.80 -8.21 -1.62
CA ALA A 212 -11.94 -7.08 -1.31
C ALA A 212 -12.02 -6.72 0.19
N PHE A 213 -13.22 -6.67 0.79
CA PHE A 213 -13.41 -6.37 2.21
C PHE A 213 -12.81 -7.46 3.09
N ALA A 214 -13.12 -8.73 2.81
CA ALA A 214 -12.57 -9.85 3.55
C ALA A 214 -11.04 -9.96 3.43
N SER A 215 -10.50 -9.67 2.25
CA SER A 215 -9.05 -9.64 2.02
C SER A 215 -8.35 -8.53 2.82
N ILE A 216 -8.95 -7.33 2.89
CA ILE A 216 -8.44 -6.23 3.73
C ILE A 216 -8.48 -6.66 5.22
N ALA A 217 -9.60 -7.21 5.67
CA ALA A 217 -9.77 -7.65 7.04
C ALA A 217 -8.79 -8.78 7.41
N ASN A 218 -8.65 -9.79 6.55
CA ASN A 218 -7.70 -10.87 6.74
C ASN A 218 -6.25 -10.39 6.80
N TYR A 219 -5.87 -9.44 5.96
CA TYR A 219 -4.54 -8.83 6.03
C TYR A 219 -4.29 -8.19 7.40
N LEU A 220 -5.22 -7.36 7.88
CA LEU A 220 -5.06 -6.68 9.17
C LEU A 220 -5.03 -7.68 10.32
N LYS A 221 -5.92 -8.69 10.33
CA LYS A 221 -5.93 -9.79 11.31
C LYS A 221 -4.57 -10.48 11.38
N GLN A 222 -4.03 -10.90 10.24
CA GLN A 222 -2.71 -11.56 10.18
C GLN A 222 -1.55 -10.62 10.51
N ALA A 223 -1.73 -9.31 10.37
CA ALA A 223 -0.76 -8.31 10.81
C ALA A 223 -0.80 -8.03 12.32
N GLY A 224 -1.70 -8.69 13.08
CA GLY A 224 -1.82 -8.57 14.53
C GLY A 224 -2.83 -7.50 14.98
N TRP A 225 -3.88 -7.26 14.20
CA TRP A 225 -4.95 -6.34 14.57
C TRP A 225 -5.70 -6.81 15.82
N ASN A 226 -6.02 -5.87 16.69
CA ASN A 226 -6.88 -6.06 17.85
C ASN A 226 -8.14 -5.18 17.71
N ASP A 227 -9.33 -5.78 17.69
CA ASP A 227 -10.59 -5.08 17.49
C ASP A 227 -11.08 -4.30 18.73
N ASP A 228 -10.55 -4.58 19.92
CA ASP A 228 -10.78 -3.80 21.12
C ASP A 228 -10.07 -2.45 21.12
N LEU A 229 -9.07 -2.28 20.24
CA LEU A 229 -8.26 -1.08 20.17
C LEU A 229 -8.56 -0.26 18.89
N THR A 230 -8.45 1.06 19.01
CA THR A 230 -8.31 1.92 17.84
C THR A 230 -6.85 2.01 17.40
N TRP A 231 -6.55 2.84 16.38
CA TRP A 231 -5.20 3.01 15.82
C TRP A 231 -4.30 3.95 16.63
N GLY A 232 -4.90 4.93 17.34
CA GLY A 232 -4.18 5.97 18.05
C GLY A 232 -5.03 7.20 18.32
N ARG A 233 -4.41 8.22 18.88
CA ARG A 233 -5.05 9.50 19.25
C ARG A 233 -4.12 10.67 18.99
N GLN A 234 -4.66 11.76 18.45
CA GLN A 234 -3.92 13.01 18.37
C GLN A 234 -3.72 13.57 19.78
N VAL A 235 -2.49 14.04 20.04
CA VAL A 235 -2.08 14.57 21.34
C VAL A 235 -1.37 15.90 21.20
N LYS A 236 -1.31 16.65 22.32
CA LYS A 236 -0.45 17.81 22.51
C LYS A 236 0.70 17.43 23.44
N LEU A 237 1.89 17.90 23.11
CA LEU A 237 3.06 17.76 23.96
C LEU A 237 3.16 18.93 24.94
N PRO A 238 3.73 18.71 26.14
CA PRO A 238 4.21 19.78 26.98
C PRO A 238 5.46 20.43 26.37
N GLU A 239 5.73 21.66 26.72
CA GLU A 239 7.01 22.30 26.39
C GLU A 239 8.16 21.49 27.02
N GLY A 240 9.25 21.33 26.26
CA GLY A 240 10.47 20.69 26.73
C GLY A 240 10.46 19.16 26.80
N LEU A 241 9.46 18.46 26.21
CA LEU A 241 9.53 17.00 26.14
C LEU A 241 10.76 16.56 25.35
N ASN A 242 11.54 15.65 25.94
CA ASN A 242 12.76 15.12 25.32
C ASN A 242 12.43 14.35 24.02
N SER A 243 13.21 14.58 22.96
CA SER A 243 13.10 13.90 21.68
C SER A 243 13.34 12.38 21.75
N GLU A 244 13.95 11.87 22.83
CA GLU A 244 14.15 10.43 23.04
C GLU A 244 12.84 9.63 23.13
N TYR A 245 11.74 10.28 23.52
CA TYR A 245 10.41 9.66 23.59
C TYR A 245 9.74 9.48 22.23
N VAL A 246 10.28 10.09 21.19
CA VAL A 246 9.69 10.05 19.86
C VAL A 246 10.14 8.80 19.11
N LEU A 247 9.20 8.10 18.50
CA LEU A 247 9.50 6.95 17.66
C LEU A 247 10.41 7.36 16.49
N LYS A 248 11.62 6.78 16.45
CA LYS A 248 12.62 7.08 15.43
C LYS A 248 12.12 6.77 14.02
N ARG A 249 12.42 7.66 13.09
CA ARG A 249 12.14 7.49 11.65
C ARG A 249 13.37 6.93 10.91
N GLY A 250 13.18 6.65 9.62
CA GLY A 250 14.30 6.28 8.74
C GLY A 250 14.82 4.87 8.95
N THR A 251 14.04 3.98 9.57
CA THR A 251 14.42 2.58 9.71
C THR A 251 14.46 1.87 8.35
N LYS A 252 15.51 1.09 8.09
CA LYS A 252 15.67 0.34 6.84
C LYS A 252 14.76 -0.88 6.76
N THR A 253 14.48 -1.53 7.89
CA THR A 253 13.70 -2.77 7.95
C THR A 253 12.51 -2.65 8.90
N ARG A 254 11.49 -3.53 8.71
CA ARG A 254 10.36 -3.65 9.65
C ARG A 254 10.83 -4.10 11.03
N LYS A 255 11.79 -5.04 11.10
CA LYS A 255 12.34 -5.54 12.36
C LYS A 255 12.92 -4.39 13.19
N GLN A 256 13.80 -3.58 12.60
CA GLN A 256 14.39 -2.40 13.26
C GLN A 256 13.32 -1.40 13.73
N TRP A 257 12.26 -1.19 12.92
CA TRP A 257 11.17 -0.30 13.30
C TRP A 257 10.38 -0.85 14.51
N LEU A 258 10.13 -2.16 14.59
CA LEU A 258 9.46 -2.79 15.73
C LEU A 258 10.32 -2.75 17.00
N GLU A 259 11.63 -2.85 16.89
CA GLU A 259 12.56 -2.66 18.00
C GLU A 259 12.44 -1.24 18.55
N TYR A 260 12.50 -0.23 17.68
CA TYR A 260 12.30 1.18 18.11
C TYR A 260 10.91 1.44 18.68
N TRP A 261 9.88 0.78 18.16
CA TRP A 261 8.54 0.84 18.75
C TRP A 261 8.58 0.35 20.20
N LYS A 262 9.10 -0.84 20.42
CA LYS A 262 9.19 -1.45 21.76
C LYS A 262 9.96 -0.56 22.75
N ASP A 263 11.06 0.05 22.32
CA ASP A 263 11.86 0.93 23.15
C ASP A 263 11.15 2.25 23.50
N SER A 264 10.29 2.75 22.62
CA SER A 264 9.57 4.02 22.78
C SER A 264 8.20 3.88 23.42
N GLU A 265 7.66 2.65 23.51
CA GLU A 265 6.32 2.37 24.02
C GLU A 265 6.20 2.60 25.53
N ARG A 266 5.15 3.30 25.98
CA ARG A 266 4.84 3.59 27.38
C ARG A 266 3.33 3.46 27.62
N SER A 267 2.93 3.20 28.87
CA SER A 267 1.52 3.23 29.26
C SER A 267 0.92 4.64 29.12
N LEU A 268 -0.38 4.74 28.89
CA LEU A 268 -1.06 6.05 28.83
C LEU A 268 -0.90 6.83 30.14
N ALA A 269 -0.90 6.17 31.29
CA ALA A 269 -0.62 6.81 32.58
C ALA A 269 0.77 7.45 32.60
N LYS A 270 1.79 6.74 32.08
CA LYS A 270 3.15 7.30 31.98
C LYS A 270 3.21 8.48 31.02
N TRP A 271 2.55 8.40 29.85
CA TRP A 271 2.46 9.53 28.92
C TRP A 271 1.79 10.74 29.57
N GLN A 272 0.70 10.53 30.30
CA GLN A 272 0.03 11.62 31.01
C GLN A 272 0.92 12.24 32.09
N SER A 273 1.68 11.43 32.85
CA SER A 273 2.63 11.93 33.87
C SER A 273 3.78 12.75 33.24
N LEU A 274 4.13 12.47 31.99
CA LEU A 274 5.08 13.27 31.19
C LEU A 274 4.45 14.56 30.61
N GLY A 275 3.19 14.83 30.92
CA GLY A 275 2.49 16.06 30.54
C GLY A 275 1.72 15.97 29.22
N LEU A 276 1.68 14.81 28.53
CA LEU A 276 0.87 14.66 27.33
C LEU A 276 -0.62 14.80 27.64
N ARG A 277 -1.35 15.42 26.72
CA ARG A 277 -2.81 15.60 26.80
C ARG A 277 -3.45 15.26 25.45
N LYS A 278 -4.75 14.98 25.45
CA LYS A 278 -5.51 14.92 24.18
C LYS A 278 -5.41 16.25 23.44
N ALA A 279 -5.73 16.24 22.15
CA ALA A 279 -5.66 17.43 21.30
C ALA A 279 -6.49 18.62 21.83
N ASP A 280 -7.59 18.35 22.57
CA ASP A 280 -8.42 19.34 23.23
C ASP A 280 -7.85 19.84 24.58
N GLY A 281 -6.71 19.30 25.02
CA GLY A 281 -6.05 19.64 26.28
C GLY A 281 -6.53 18.82 27.50
N THR A 282 -7.52 17.96 27.33
CA THR A 282 -8.02 17.10 28.43
C THR A 282 -7.09 15.91 28.68
N ASN A 283 -7.29 15.25 29.82
CA ASN A 283 -6.50 14.09 30.21
C ASN A 283 -6.64 12.94 29.23
N LEU A 284 -5.58 12.12 29.12
CA LEU A 284 -5.61 10.84 28.41
C LEU A 284 -6.61 9.88 29.08
N PRO A 285 -7.16 8.91 28.35
CA PRO A 285 -8.05 7.90 28.93
C PRO A 285 -7.37 7.09 30.05
N LEU A 286 -8.11 6.77 31.10
CA LEU A 286 -7.66 5.91 32.20
C LEU A 286 -7.89 4.43 31.82
N VAL A 287 -7.13 3.95 30.82
CA VAL A 287 -7.16 2.56 30.36
C VAL A 287 -5.73 2.01 30.35
N ASP A 288 -5.59 0.72 30.67
CA ASP A 288 -4.31 0.04 30.74
C ASP A 288 -3.87 -0.43 29.31
N ILE A 289 -3.42 0.51 28.51
CA ILE A 289 -2.83 0.26 27.20
C ILE A 289 -1.54 1.02 27.05
N THR A 290 -0.68 0.54 26.16
CA THR A 290 0.56 1.19 25.78
C THR A 290 0.43 1.92 24.43
N ALA A 291 1.30 2.88 24.22
CA ALA A 291 1.38 3.66 22.99
C ALA A 291 2.80 4.13 22.72
N ALA A 292 3.12 4.29 21.45
CA ALA A 292 4.32 4.98 21.01
C ALA A 292 3.97 6.39 20.51
N LEU A 293 4.85 7.36 20.76
CA LEU A 293 4.67 8.73 20.27
C LEU A 293 5.16 8.81 18.83
N VAL A 294 4.24 9.05 17.91
CA VAL A 294 4.50 9.20 16.48
C VAL A 294 4.34 10.66 16.08
N MET A 295 5.38 11.18 15.44
CA MET A 295 5.39 12.51 14.80
C MET A 295 5.62 12.31 13.29
N PRO A 296 4.56 12.36 12.46
CA PRO A 296 4.71 12.19 11.01
C PRO A 296 5.60 13.27 10.37
N ASP A 297 5.56 14.49 10.87
CA ASP A 297 6.45 15.58 10.49
C ASP A 297 7.57 15.78 11.52
N ASP A 298 7.62 16.92 12.13
CA ASP A 298 8.51 17.31 13.22
C ASP A 298 7.72 17.77 14.45
N ILE A 299 8.38 18.44 15.39
CA ILE A 299 7.77 18.92 16.63
C ILE A 299 6.70 20.00 16.41
N ASN A 300 6.67 20.63 15.25
CA ASN A 300 5.68 21.67 14.91
C ASN A 300 4.42 21.07 14.23
N GLY A 301 4.48 19.79 13.84
CA GLY A 301 3.38 19.09 13.18
C GLY A 301 2.42 18.41 14.17
N ARG A 302 1.43 17.72 13.62
CA ARG A 302 0.52 16.89 14.43
C ARG A 302 1.24 15.70 15.02
N MET A 303 0.88 15.37 16.25
CA MET A 303 1.46 14.27 17.01
C MET A 303 0.38 13.31 17.47
N TYR A 304 0.76 12.04 17.57
CA TYR A 304 -0.17 10.98 17.89
C TYR A 304 0.44 10.01 18.89
N LEU A 305 -0.32 9.60 19.88
CA LEU A 305 -0.09 8.35 20.58
C LEU A 305 -0.70 7.24 19.74
N ALA A 306 0.16 6.46 19.10
CA ALA A 306 -0.21 5.35 18.26
C ALA A 306 -0.27 4.05 19.09
N TYR A 307 -1.38 3.33 18.97
CA TYR A 307 -1.62 2.06 19.67
C TYR A 307 -1.18 0.87 18.83
N ASP A 308 -1.30 -0.33 19.34
CA ASP A 308 -0.82 -1.55 18.66
C ASP A 308 -1.34 -1.74 17.24
N ASN A 309 -2.57 -1.35 16.96
CA ASN A 309 -3.14 -1.41 15.61
C ASN A 309 -2.40 -0.56 14.57
N TYR A 310 -1.68 0.45 15.02
CA TYR A 310 -0.81 1.22 14.11
C TYR A 310 0.30 0.37 13.52
N LYS A 311 0.76 -0.68 14.24
CA LYS A 311 1.75 -1.64 13.72
C LYS A 311 1.21 -2.41 12.51
N ALA A 312 -0.08 -2.76 12.51
CA ALA A 312 -0.73 -3.42 11.39
C ALA A 312 -0.88 -2.48 10.18
N LEU A 313 -1.23 -1.20 10.42
CA LEU A 313 -1.26 -0.18 9.35
C LEU A 313 0.13 0.06 8.73
N MET A 314 1.18 0.09 9.56
CA MET A 314 2.57 0.19 9.09
C MET A 314 3.08 -1.10 8.43
N HIS A 315 2.45 -2.25 8.70
CA HIS A 315 2.70 -3.49 7.95
C HIS A 315 2.09 -3.44 6.55
N TRP A 316 0.90 -2.85 6.43
CA TRP A 316 0.24 -2.60 5.15
C TRP A 316 1.06 -1.65 4.27
N ASN A 317 1.36 -0.49 4.79
CA ASN A 317 2.17 0.52 4.11
C ASN A 317 3.06 1.26 5.12
N ARG A 318 4.37 1.14 4.96
CA ARG A 318 5.37 1.72 5.88
C ARG A 318 5.54 3.23 5.69
N SER A 319 4.43 3.95 5.74
CA SER A 319 4.36 5.41 5.69
C SER A 319 3.53 5.93 6.84
N TYR A 320 4.13 6.77 7.70
CA TYR A 320 3.40 7.45 8.78
C TYR A 320 2.24 8.28 8.24
N TYR A 321 2.41 8.93 7.10
CA TYR A 321 1.36 9.71 6.46
C TYR A 321 0.19 8.84 6.02
N PHE A 322 0.48 7.70 5.39
CA PHE A 322 -0.57 6.77 4.97
C PHE A 322 -1.29 6.16 6.17
N ALA A 323 -0.57 5.60 7.14
CA ALA A 323 -1.15 4.98 8.34
C ALA A 323 -2.02 5.98 9.13
N THR A 324 -1.53 7.21 9.32
CA THR A 324 -2.30 8.28 9.95
C THR A 324 -3.54 8.66 9.13
N SER A 325 -3.46 8.67 7.79
CA SER A 325 -4.62 8.95 6.93
C SER A 325 -5.69 7.87 7.02
N VAL A 326 -5.31 6.59 7.14
CA VAL A 326 -6.24 5.48 7.39
C VAL A 326 -6.98 5.71 8.72
N GLY A 327 -6.24 5.96 9.79
CA GLY A 327 -6.81 6.25 11.09
C GLY A 327 -7.72 7.48 11.07
N TYR A 328 -7.26 8.57 10.46
CA TYR A 328 -8.01 9.81 10.31
C TYR A 328 -9.33 9.62 9.55
N LEU A 329 -9.33 8.86 8.45
CA LEU A 329 -10.55 8.56 7.70
C LEU A 329 -11.47 7.62 8.49
N SER A 330 -10.94 6.57 9.12
CA SER A 330 -11.72 5.63 9.91
C SER A 330 -12.48 6.30 11.05
N ASP A 331 -11.85 7.27 11.75
CA ASP A 331 -12.48 8.04 12.81
C ASP A 331 -13.63 8.94 12.32
N ARG A 332 -13.60 9.34 11.04
CA ARG A 332 -14.66 10.13 10.41
C ARG A 332 -15.80 9.30 9.84
N ILE A 333 -15.56 8.03 9.57
CA ILE A 333 -16.62 7.08 9.20
C ILE A 333 -17.46 6.75 10.44
N ALA A 334 -16.80 6.30 11.50
CA ALA A 334 -17.43 5.98 12.78
C ALA A 334 -16.42 6.23 13.91
N TYR A 335 -16.61 7.31 14.66
CA TYR A 335 -15.73 7.62 15.78
C TYR A 335 -15.92 6.58 16.89
N PRO A 336 -14.85 5.96 17.40
CA PRO A 336 -14.99 4.98 18.47
C PRO A 336 -15.44 5.68 19.75
N LYS A 337 -16.43 5.11 20.39
CA LYS A 337 -16.69 5.39 21.81
C LYS A 337 -15.52 4.79 22.59
N ILE A 338 -14.82 5.61 23.34
CA ILE A 338 -13.79 5.18 24.30
C ILE A 338 -14.38 5.30 25.67
#